data_492558a8e1b25b107a422d4fa32eeeb3
#
_entry.id   492558a8e1b25b107a422d4fa32eeeb3
#
_cell.length_a   1.000
_cell.length_b   1.000
_cell.length_c   1.000
_cell.angle_alpha   90.00
_cell.angle_beta   90.00
_cell.angle_gamma   90.00
#
_symmetry.space_group_name_H-M   'P 1'
#
loop_
_entity.id
_entity.type
_entity.pdbx_description
1 polymer ?
#
loop_
_entity_poly.entity_id
_entity_poly.type
_entity_poly.pdbx_seq_one_letter_code
_entity_poly.pdbx_strand_id
1 'polypeptide(L)'
;MTLNIDLLKKKIIYRSNYRGTKEMDKLLGAFTKKYIDELGPNDLADLEELLNIDDTNLYNYYNGLDYDVKFKENNITFLFKNYKYIDE
;
A
#
# COMPACT_ATOMS: atom_id res chain seq x y z
N MET A 1 -16.40 -1.79 20.32
CA MET A 1 -16.11 -2.83 19.34
C MET A 1 -14.61 -2.98 19.20
N THR A 2 -14.11 -4.18 19.35
CA THR A 2 -12.66 -4.41 19.30
C THR A 2 -12.24 -4.62 17.86
N LEU A 3 -11.31 -3.80 17.36
CA LEU A 3 -10.74 -3.98 16.04
C LEU A 3 -9.84 -5.21 16.05
N ASN A 4 -10.11 -6.16 15.15
CA ASN A 4 -9.25 -7.33 15.00
C ASN A 4 -8.07 -6.99 14.09
N ILE A 5 -6.96 -6.60 14.70
CA ILE A 5 -5.76 -6.17 13.99
C ILE A 5 -5.17 -7.29 13.13
N ASP A 6 -5.18 -8.52 13.65
CA ASP A 6 -4.61 -9.66 12.88
C ASP A 6 -5.42 -9.93 11.62
N LEU A 7 -6.74 -9.84 11.70
CA LEU A 7 -7.60 -10.02 10.53
C LEU A 7 -7.40 -8.89 9.53
N LEU A 8 -7.27 -7.66 10.02
CA LEU A 8 -7.01 -6.50 9.16
C LEU A 8 -5.67 -6.66 8.43
N LYS A 9 -4.62 -7.09 9.12
CA LYS A 9 -3.31 -7.34 8.51
C LYS A 9 -3.40 -8.42 7.43
N LYS A 10 -4.10 -9.51 7.67
CA LYS A 10 -4.28 -10.57 6.67
C LYS A 10 -4.99 -10.07 5.42
N LYS A 11 -6.03 -9.26 5.61
CA LYS A 11 -6.78 -8.65 4.51
C LYS A 11 -5.89 -7.72 3.70
N ILE A 12 -5.09 -6.89 4.36
CA ILE A 12 -4.17 -5.96 3.71
C ILE A 12 -3.10 -6.72 2.91
N ILE A 13 -2.51 -7.76 3.50
CA ILE A 13 -1.52 -8.59 2.83
C ILE A 13 -2.11 -9.21 1.57
N TYR A 14 -3.30 -9.79 1.66
CA TYR A 14 -3.98 -10.39 0.52
C TYR A 14 -4.20 -9.35 -0.60
N ARG A 15 -4.76 -8.19 -0.26
CA ARG A 15 -5.05 -7.14 -1.24
C ARG A 15 -3.79 -6.57 -1.87
N SER A 16 -2.68 -6.56 -1.14
CA SER A 16 -1.39 -6.08 -1.66
C SER A 16 -0.79 -7.02 -2.69
N ASN A 17 -1.04 -8.33 -2.56
CA ASN A 17 -0.44 -9.35 -3.40
C ASN A 17 -1.28 -9.72 -4.63
N TYR A 18 -2.52 -9.23 -4.71
CA TYR A 18 -3.45 -9.59 -5.80
C TYR A 18 -4.07 -8.33 -6.39
N ARG A 19 -3.24 -7.55 -7.08
CA ARG A 19 -3.66 -6.25 -7.60
C ARG A 19 -4.25 -6.32 -9.01
N GLY A 20 -3.69 -7.09 -9.89
CA GLY A 20 -4.14 -7.18 -11.28
C GLY A 20 -3.00 -7.19 -12.27
N THR A 21 -1.85 -6.64 -11.92
CA THR A 21 -0.63 -6.74 -12.72
C THR A 21 0.49 -7.28 -11.84
N LYS A 22 1.44 -7.97 -12.48
CA LYS A 22 2.58 -8.53 -11.74
C LYS A 22 3.42 -7.45 -11.09
N GLU A 23 3.61 -6.34 -11.79
CA GLU A 23 4.40 -5.22 -11.26
C GLU A 23 3.80 -4.66 -9.98
N MET A 24 2.49 -4.47 -9.95
CA MET A 24 1.82 -3.91 -8.78
C MET A 24 1.71 -4.94 -7.67
N ASP A 25 1.51 -6.22 -7.99
CA ASP A 25 1.52 -7.29 -6.99
C ASP A 25 2.87 -7.34 -6.28
N LYS A 26 3.96 -7.27 -7.02
CA LYS A 26 5.32 -7.29 -6.46
C LYS A 26 5.61 -6.03 -5.65
N LEU A 27 5.29 -4.86 -6.20
CA LEU A 27 5.59 -3.59 -5.53
C LEU A 27 4.82 -3.45 -4.22
N LEU A 28 3.51 -3.60 -4.26
CA LEU A 28 2.68 -3.44 -3.07
C LEU A 28 2.83 -4.60 -2.10
N GLY A 29 3.03 -5.82 -2.61
CA GLY A 29 3.30 -6.97 -1.76
C GLY A 29 4.59 -6.80 -0.96
N ALA A 30 5.65 -6.37 -1.62
CA ALA A 30 6.94 -6.12 -0.95
C ALA A 30 6.85 -4.95 0.04
N PHE A 31 6.19 -3.87 -0.35
CA PHE A 31 6.00 -2.71 0.51
C PHE A 31 5.24 -3.11 1.78
N THR A 32 4.13 -3.80 1.63
CA THR A 32 3.32 -4.24 2.76
C THR A 32 4.10 -5.19 3.66
N LYS A 33 4.78 -6.18 3.08
CA LYS A 33 5.58 -7.13 3.84
C LYS A 33 6.64 -6.44 4.70
N LYS A 34 7.27 -5.39 4.15
CA LYS A 34 8.30 -4.66 4.87
C LYS A 34 7.75 -3.94 6.10
N TYR A 35 6.57 -3.35 6.00
CA TYR A 35 6.07 -2.43 7.02
C TYR A 35 4.96 -2.98 7.90
N ILE A 36 4.27 -4.04 7.48
CA ILE A 36 3.00 -4.45 8.11
C ILE A 36 3.09 -4.66 9.62
N ASP A 37 4.20 -5.21 10.11
CA ASP A 37 4.36 -5.49 11.54
C ASP A 37 4.80 -4.28 12.36
N GLU A 38 5.19 -3.19 11.68
CA GLU A 38 5.61 -1.96 12.32
C GLU A 38 4.50 -0.91 12.41
N LEU A 39 3.36 -1.16 11.72
CA LEU A 39 2.30 -0.17 11.61
C LEU A 39 1.31 -0.28 12.75
N GLY A 40 0.95 0.88 13.33
CA GLY A 40 -0.14 0.96 14.29
C GLY A 40 -1.50 0.97 13.60
N PRO A 41 -2.61 0.99 14.40
CA PRO A 41 -3.96 0.93 13.84
C PRO A 41 -4.28 2.05 12.84
N ASN A 42 -3.79 3.27 13.11
CA ASN A 42 -4.04 4.40 12.20
C ASN A 42 -3.33 4.21 10.86
N ASP A 43 -2.08 3.76 10.90
CA ASP A 43 -1.31 3.50 9.68
C ASP A 43 -1.89 2.34 8.89
N LEU A 44 -2.38 1.30 9.56
CA LEU A 44 -3.04 0.17 8.89
C LEU A 44 -4.31 0.63 8.17
N ALA A 45 -5.10 1.51 8.79
CA ALA A 45 -6.29 2.07 8.16
C ALA A 45 -5.90 2.91 6.92
N ASP A 46 -4.84 3.70 7.03
CA ASP A 46 -4.34 4.50 5.92
C ASP A 46 -3.82 3.62 4.77
N LEU A 47 -3.17 2.50 5.10
CA LEU A 47 -2.71 1.55 4.09
C LEU A 47 -3.89 0.88 3.39
N GLU A 48 -4.92 0.49 4.14
CA GLU A 48 -6.13 -0.06 3.54
C GLU A 48 -6.76 0.94 2.56
N GLU A 49 -6.80 2.21 2.94
CA GLU A 49 -7.33 3.27 2.08
C GLU A 49 -6.49 3.45 0.82
N LEU A 50 -5.15 3.40 0.96
CA LEU A 50 -4.25 3.46 -0.19
C LEU A 50 -4.55 2.32 -1.18
N LEU A 51 -4.81 1.12 -0.68
CA LEU A 51 -5.08 -0.04 -1.52
C LEU A 51 -6.42 0.04 -2.26
N ASN A 52 -7.29 1.00 -1.92
CA ASN A 52 -8.52 1.25 -2.68
C ASN A 52 -8.26 2.01 -3.98
N ILE A 53 -7.08 2.58 -4.15
CA ILE A 53 -6.74 3.31 -5.36
C ILE A 53 -6.33 2.32 -6.46
N ASP A 54 -6.72 2.60 -7.70
CA ASP A 54 -6.42 1.72 -8.82
C ASP A 54 -4.92 1.66 -9.15
N ASP A 55 -4.51 0.59 -9.80
CA ASP A 55 -3.09 0.32 -10.06
C ASP A 55 -2.43 1.39 -10.91
N THR A 56 -3.12 1.91 -11.92
CA THR A 56 -2.55 2.95 -12.79
C THR A 56 -2.20 4.20 -12.00
N ASN A 57 -3.10 4.68 -11.14
CA ASN A 57 -2.85 5.85 -10.33
C ASN A 57 -1.79 5.60 -9.25
N LEU A 58 -1.78 4.41 -8.63
CA LEU A 58 -0.74 4.03 -7.68
C LEU A 58 0.64 4.00 -8.34
N TYR A 59 0.73 3.39 -9.52
CA TYR A 59 1.97 3.32 -10.29
C TYR A 59 2.48 4.71 -10.65
N ASN A 60 1.59 5.56 -11.16
CA ASN A 60 1.96 6.91 -11.56
C ASN A 60 2.41 7.74 -10.35
N TYR A 61 1.70 7.65 -9.24
CA TYR A 61 2.08 8.35 -8.02
C TYR A 61 3.47 7.91 -7.54
N TYR A 62 3.71 6.60 -7.52
CA TYR A 62 4.98 6.03 -7.07
C TYR A 62 6.15 6.49 -7.95
N ASN A 63 5.93 6.61 -9.26
CA ASN A 63 6.97 6.95 -10.22
C ASN A 63 7.08 8.45 -10.52
N GLY A 64 6.32 9.29 -9.83
CA GLY A 64 6.36 10.74 -10.06
C GLY A 64 5.72 11.17 -11.36
N LEU A 65 4.81 10.37 -11.90
CA LEU A 65 4.06 10.68 -13.13
C LEU A 65 2.71 11.32 -12.75
N ASP A 66 2.01 11.87 -13.75
CA ASP A 66 0.70 12.48 -13.54
C ASP A 66 -0.35 11.41 -13.17
N TYR A 67 -1.23 11.75 -12.25
CA TYR A 67 -2.30 10.86 -11.80
C TYR A 67 -3.60 11.67 -11.61
N ASP A 68 -4.73 10.95 -11.65
CA ASP A 68 -6.07 11.57 -11.68
C ASP A 68 -6.81 11.58 -10.34
N VAL A 69 -6.26 10.94 -9.32
CA VAL A 69 -6.89 10.86 -8.00
C VAL A 69 -6.10 11.66 -6.98
N LYS A 70 -6.78 12.11 -5.92
CA LYS A 70 -6.12 12.83 -4.84
C LYS A 70 -5.59 11.84 -3.81
N PHE A 71 -4.29 11.89 -3.53
CA PHE A 71 -3.68 11.10 -2.47
C PHE A 71 -3.65 11.92 -1.19
N LYS A 72 -4.00 11.29 -0.08
CA LYS A 72 -3.86 11.92 1.24
C LYS A 72 -2.38 11.94 1.63
N GLU A 73 -1.94 13.06 2.18
CA GLU A 73 -0.58 13.15 2.72
C GLU A 73 -0.58 12.60 4.14
N ASN A 74 -0.03 11.41 4.30
CA ASN A 74 0.08 10.74 5.60
C ASN A 74 1.36 9.90 5.64
N ASN A 75 1.60 9.23 6.76
CA ASN A 75 2.81 8.41 6.92
C ASN A 75 2.89 7.31 5.86
N ILE A 76 1.77 6.70 5.51
CA ILE A 76 1.73 5.60 4.54
C ILE A 76 2.07 6.09 3.13
N THR A 77 1.49 7.20 2.68
CA THR A 77 1.82 7.75 1.35
C THR A 77 3.26 8.22 1.29
N PHE A 78 3.77 8.79 2.39
CA PHE A 78 5.18 9.16 2.48
C PHE A 78 6.08 7.93 2.34
N LEU A 79 5.80 6.87 3.10
CA LEU A 79 6.59 5.64 3.03
C LEU A 79 6.52 5.00 1.65
N PHE A 80 5.33 4.96 1.05
CA PHE A 80 5.13 4.38 -0.28
C PHE A 80 5.90 5.14 -1.35
N LYS A 81 5.80 6.45 -1.36
CA LYS A 81 6.48 7.30 -2.36
C LYS A 81 7.99 7.15 -2.27
N ASN A 82 8.53 6.95 -1.07
CA ASN A 82 9.97 6.85 -0.84
C ASN A 82 10.48 5.41 -0.78
N TYR A 83 9.58 4.43 -0.93
CA TYR A 83 9.96 3.02 -0.92
C TYR A 83 10.71 2.67 -2.21
N LYS A 84 11.86 2.03 -2.08
CA LYS A 84 12.63 1.57 -3.24
C LYS A 84 12.46 0.06 -3.37
N TYR A 85 11.70 -0.33 -4.39
CA TYR A 85 11.54 -1.74 -4.72
C TYR A 85 12.71 -2.20 -5.57
N ILE A 86 13.34 -3.27 -5.12
CA ILE A 86 14.43 -3.92 -5.87
C ILE A 86 13.94 -5.30 -6.26
N ASP A 87 13.81 -5.54 -7.56
CA ASP A 87 13.42 -6.84 -8.10
C ASP A 87 14.70 -7.66 -8.30
N GLU A 88 14.91 -8.61 -7.41
CA GLU A 88 16.06 -9.52 -7.47
C GLU A 88 15.69 -10.82 -8.15
#